data_61f291431a9bd5a7c997687720cf0253
#
_entry.id   61f291431a9bd5a7c997687720cf0253
#
_cell.length_a   1.000
_cell.length_b   1.000
_cell.length_c   1.000
_cell.angle_alpha   90.00
_cell.angle_beta   90.00
_cell.angle_gamma   90.00
#
_symmetry.space_group_name_H-M   'P 1'
#
loop_
_entity.id
_entity.type
_entity.pdbx_description
1 polymer ?
#
loop_
_entity_poly.entity_id
_entity_poly.type
_entity_poly.pdbx_seq_one_letter_code
_entity_poly.pdbx_strand_id
1 'polypeptide(L)'
;MSQAVLRVVEREDSDKKRALEAALSQIDRAFGKGSVMKLGQREKAVDADAVSTGSLGLDIALGIGGLPRGRVVEVYGPESSGKTTLALHVVAEIQKKGGVAAYVDAEHALDPGYAKKLGVDIDELLISQPDTGEQALEITDTLVRSGGVDIVVVDSVAALTPRAELEGEMGDQLPGLQARLMSQALRKLTGSISKSNTIVLFINQIRMKIGVMFGNPETTTGGNALKFYASVRLDIRRIGAIKDRDEVVGNQTRVKVVKNKVAPPFRQVEFDIMYGHGISKSGELLDLGAKAGIVEKSGSWFSYDGQRLGQGRESAKQYLEANKDVAAAIEAAIRSNAGLLSSGLTVGGDEPAAAED
;
A
#
# COMPACT_ATOMS: atom_id res chain seq x y z
N MET A 1 -46.03 32.79 -0.96
CA MET A 1 -46.44 31.37 -1.01
C MET A 1 -47.50 31.16 0.07
N SER A 2 -48.65 30.56 -0.28
CA SER A 2 -49.77 30.37 0.62
C SER A 2 -49.46 29.41 1.76
N GLN A 3 -49.95 29.68 2.99
CA GLN A 3 -49.85 28.81 4.16
C GLN A 3 -50.30 27.35 3.90
N ALA A 4 -51.19 27.13 2.94
CA ALA A 4 -51.67 25.81 2.52
C ALA A 4 -50.56 24.98 1.84
N VAL A 5 -49.73 25.61 0.99
CA VAL A 5 -48.61 24.92 0.29
C VAL A 5 -47.54 24.53 1.29
N LEU A 6 -47.19 25.36 2.26
CA LEU A 6 -46.26 25.05 3.34
C LEU A 6 -46.73 23.85 4.18
N ARG A 7 -48.02 23.78 4.54
CA ARG A 7 -48.61 22.67 5.30
C ARG A 7 -48.62 21.34 4.54
N VAL A 8 -48.75 21.34 3.22
CA VAL A 8 -48.70 20.13 2.38
C VAL A 8 -47.27 19.62 2.30
N VAL A 9 -46.28 20.49 2.10
CA VAL A 9 -44.85 20.10 2.07
C VAL A 9 -44.38 19.56 3.42
N GLU A 10 -44.79 20.15 4.54
CA GLU A 10 -44.49 19.68 5.89
C GLU A 10 -45.09 18.30 6.18
N ARG A 11 -46.30 18.00 5.68
CA ARG A 11 -46.92 16.67 5.82
C ARG A 11 -46.21 15.60 5.00
N GLU A 12 -45.89 15.88 3.76
CA GLU A 12 -45.14 14.95 2.89
C GLU A 12 -43.78 14.61 3.46
N ASP A 13 -43.05 15.59 4.04
CA ASP A 13 -41.77 15.35 4.70
C ASP A 13 -41.90 14.53 5.99
N SER A 14 -43.00 14.73 6.74
CA SER A 14 -43.30 13.92 7.94
C SER A 14 -43.61 12.47 7.58
N ASP A 15 -44.38 12.23 6.52
CA ASP A 15 -44.74 10.89 6.07
C ASP A 15 -43.54 10.15 5.49
N LYS A 16 -42.66 10.81 4.75
CA LYS A 16 -41.39 10.27 4.28
C LYS A 16 -40.46 9.87 5.43
N LYS A 17 -40.34 10.69 6.47
CA LYS A 17 -39.54 10.39 7.65
C LYS A 17 -40.06 9.15 8.38
N ARG A 18 -41.37 9.04 8.61
CA ARG A 18 -41.99 7.86 9.23
C ARG A 18 -41.78 6.59 8.43
N ALA A 19 -41.94 6.66 7.11
CA ALA A 19 -41.69 5.52 6.22
C ALA A 19 -40.23 5.08 6.27
N LEU A 20 -39.28 6.03 6.29
CA LEU A 20 -37.85 5.71 6.43
C LEU A 20 -37.54 5.07 7.80
N GLU A 21 -38.08 5.60 8.89
CA GLU A 21 -37.88 5.03 10.25
C GLU A 21 -38.45 3.60 10.35
N ALA A 22 -39.64 3.37 9.76
CA ALA A 22 -40.21 2.02 9.68
C ALA A 22 -39.31 1.06 8.89
N ALA A 23 -38.79 1.49 7.73
CA ALA A 23 -37.86 0.71 6.91
C ALA A 23 -36.56 0.40 7.65
N LEU A 24 -35.96 1.37 8.33
CA LEU A 24 -34.76 1.18 9.14
C LEU A 24 -35.01 0.20 10.29
N SER A 25 -36.16 0.32 10.98
CA SER A 25 -36.54 -0.63 12.04
C SER A 25 -36.73 -2.05 11.51
N GLN A 26 -37.28 -2.22 10.32
CA GLN A 26 -37.43 -3.52 9.68
C GLN A 26 -36.07 -4.12 9.30
N ILE A 27 -35.14 -3.30 8.77
CA ILE A 27 -33.78 -3.71 8.44
C ILE A 27 -33.03 -4.15 9.70
N ASP A 28 -33.11 -3.35 10.78
CA ASP A 28 -32.46 -3.69 12.05
C ASP A 28 -32.97 -5.00 12.65
N ARG A 29 -34.27 -5.31 12.48
CA ARG A 29 -34.84 -6.62 12.92
C ARG A 29 -34.38 -7.79 12.06
N ALA A 30 -34.31 -7.60 10.73
CA ALA A 30 -33.98 -8.64 9.79
C ALA A 30 -32.48 -8.94 9.72
N PHE A 31 -31.63 -7.92 9.82
CA PHE A 31 -30.18 -8.00 9.55
C PHE A 31 -29.30 -7.60 10.75
N GLY A 32 -29.90 -7.18 11.85
CA GLY A 32 -29.20 -6.73 13.05
C GLY A 32 -29.01 -5.21 13.13
N LYS A 33 -28.92 -4.70 14.36
CA LYS A 33 -28.71 -3.26 14.63
C LYS A 33 -27.42 -2.76 13.98
N GLY A 34 -27.51 -1.61 13.31
CA GLY A 34 -26.36 -0.99 12.66
C GLY A 34 -26.11 -1.47 11.23
N SER A 35 -27.01 -2.30 10.66
CA SER A 35 -26.96 -2.70 9.24
C SER A 35 -27.09 -1.51 8.30
N VAL A 36 -27.79 -0.46 8.71
CA VAL A 36 -27.85 0.85 8.06
C VAL A 36 -27.57 1.92 9.11
N MET A 37 -26.62 2.80 8.82
CA MET A 37 -26.28 3.93 9.71
C MET A 37 -26.01 5.20 8.90
N LYS A 38 -26.24 6.35 9.50
CA LYS A 38 -25.82 7.63 8.89
C LYS A 38 -24.29 7.76 8.99
N LEU A 39 -23.64 8.13 7.91
CA LEU A 39 -22.17 8.20 7.85
C LEU A 39 -21.59 9.14 8.93
N GLY A 40 -22.26 10.24 9.23
CA GLY A 40 -21.84 11.18 10.29
C GLY A 40 -22.08 10.68 11.73
N GLN A 41 -22.80 9.56 11.92
CA GLN A 41 -22.99 8.90 13.23
C GLN A 41 -21.99 7.77 13.46
N ARG A 42 -21.18 7.39 12.50
CA ARG A 42 -19.94 6.64 12.78
C ARG A 42 -19.12 7.53 13.70
N GLU A 43 -19.03 7.14 14.96
CA GLU A 43 -18.11 7.77 15.90
C GLU A 43 -16.75 7.89 15.21
N LYS A 44 -16.33 9.17 15.02
CA LYS A 44 -15.15 9.62 14.32
C LYS A 44 -14.96 8.85 12.99
N ALA A 45 -15.13 9.55 11.88
CA ALA A 45 -14.53 9.11 10.62
C ALA A 45 -13.19 8.51 11.02
N VAL A 46 -13.05 7.20 10.89
CA VAL A 46 -11.85 6.47 11.26
C VAL A 46 -10.77 7.25 10.53
N ASP A 47 -9.96 8.03 11.23
CA ASP A 47 -8.64 8.38 10.75
C ASP A 47 -8.10 7.04 10.30
N ALA A 48 -8.01 6.83 8.99
CA ALA A 48 -7.85 5.49 8.45
C ALA A 48 -6.60 4.95 9.12
N ASP A 49 -6.79 4.01 10.06
CA ASP A 49 -5.70 3.46 10.86
C ASP A 49 -4.69 2.93 9.85
N ALA A 50 -3.54 3.57 9.80
CA ALA A 50 -2.55 3.37 8.76
C ALA A 50 -1.27 2.76 9.34
N VAL A 51 -0.66 1.92 8.55
CA VAL A 51 0.64 1.33 8.85
C VAL A 51 1.69 1.96 7.95
N SER A 52 2.77 2.48 8.56
CA SER A 52 3.91 3.02 7.82
C SER A 52 4.46 1.99 6.82
N THR A 53 4.86 2.48 5.67
CA THR A 53 5.53 1.68 4.64
C THR A 53 7.04 1.51 4.89
N GLY A 54 7.58 2.20 5.91
CA GLY A 54 9.01 2.32 6.13
C GLY A 54 9.66 3.44 5.31
N SER A 55 8.95 4.00 4.33
CA SER A 55 9.33 5.18 3.56
C SER A 55 8.46 6.38 3.97
N LEU A 56 9.09 7.42 4.53
CA LEU A 56 8.39 8.64 4.95
C LEU A 56 7.73 9.35 3.75
N GLY A 57 8.41 9.38 2.62
CA GLY A 57 7.88 9.99 1.40
C GLY A 57 6.64 9.26 0.90
N LEU A 58 6.65 7.91 0.92
CA LEU A 58 5.49 7.12 0.50
C LEU A 58 4.33 7.26 1.49
N ASP A 59 4.60 7.30 2.79
CA ASP A 59 3.59 7.54 3.83
C ASP A 59 2.88 8.90 3.60
N ILE A 60 3.62 9.95 3.27
CA ILE A 60 3.08 11.27 2.92
C ILE A 60 2.28 11.21 1.61
N ALA A 61 2.80 10.52 0.60
CA ALA A 61 2.12 10.38 -0.69
C ALA A 61 0.80 9.63 -0.59
N LEU A 62 0.70 8.66 0.32
CA LEU A 62 -0.53 7.93 0.61
C LEU A 62 -1.59 8.79 1.31
N GLY A 63 -1.21 9.90 1.92
CA GLY A 63 -2.11 10.93 2.45
C GLY A 63 -2.72 10.64 3.81
N ILE A 64 -2.56 9.43 4.32
CA ILE A 64 -3.05 8.97 5.63
C ILE A 64 -1.91 8.46 6.53
N GLY A 65 -0.65 8.68 6.13
CA GLY A 65 0.52 8.26 6.89
C GLY A 65 0.95 6.80 6.72
N GLY A 66 0.48 6.13 5.66
CA GLY A 66 0.85 4.74 5.36
C GLY A 66 -0.23 3.95 4.61
N LEU A 67 -0.13 2.62 4.67
CA LEU A 67 -1.12 1.71 4.08
C LEU A 67 -2.37 1.59 4.96
N PRO A 68 -3.59 1.67 4.38
CA PRO A 68 -4.84 1.59 5.14
C PRO A 68 -5.07 0.18 5.69
N ARG A 69 -5.40 0.07 6.98
CA ARG A 69 -5.87 -1.19 7.59
C ARG A 69 -7.23 -1.62 7.04
N GLY A 70 -7.50 -2.90 7.09
CA GLY A 70 -8.78 -3.45 6.61
C GLY A 70 -8.98 -3.32 5.10
N ARG A 71 -7.90 -3.29 4.32
CA ARG A 71 -7.93 -3.07 2.87
C ARG A 71 -7.01 -4.01 2.10
N VAL A 72 -7.37 -4.21 0.84
CA VAL A 72 -6.50 -4.85 -0.15
C VAL A 72 -5.58 -3.79 -0.74
N VAL A 73 -4.29 -4.10 -0.77
CA VAL A 73 -3.22 -3.29 -1.37
C VAL A 73 -2.51 -4.12 -2.44
N GLU A 74 -2.18 -3.53 -3.56
CA GLU A 74 -1.36 -4.14 -4.60
C GLU A 74 -0.08 -3.33 -4.80
N VAL A 75 1.07 -4.01 -4.76
CA VAL A 75 2.38 -3.48 -5.16
C VAL A 75 2.83 -4.23 -6.40
N TYR A 76 3.06 -3.54 -7.51
CA TYR A 76 3.46 -4.18 -8.75
C TYR A 76 4.57 -3.41 -9.45
N GLY A 77 5.33 -4.10 -10.27
CA GLY A 77 6.45 -3.53 -11.01
C GLY A 77 7.31 -4.59 -11.66
N PRO A 78 8.33 -4.18 -12.42
CA PRO A 78 9.31 -5.08 -13.01
C PRO A 78 10.03 -5.93 -11.96
N GLU A 79 10.71 -6.95 -12.41
CA GLU A 79 11.62 -7.73 -11.56
C GLU A 79 12.72 -6.82 -10.97
N SER A 80 13.17 -7.15 -9.77
CA SER A 80 14.22 -6.39 -9.05
C SER A 80 13.91 -4.90 -8.81
N SER A 81 12.64 -4.50 -8.85
CA SER A 81 12.22 -3.10 -8.59
C SER A 81 12.10 -2.76 -7.10
N GLY A 82 12.18 -3.74 -6.19
CA GLY A 82 12.06 -3.53 -4.74
C GLY A 82 10.69 -3.84 -4.14
N LYS A 83 9.83 -4.59 -4.83
CA LYS A 83 8.48 -4.98 -4.34
C LYS A 83 8.54 -5.72 -3.00
N THR A 84 9.31 -6.81 -2.95
CA THR A 84 9.52 -7.63 -1.75
C THR A 84 10.17 -6.83 -0.63
N THR A 85 11.16 -5.98 -0.97
CA THR A 85 11.79 -5.07 -0.01
C THR A 85 10.78 -4.14 0.65
N LEU A 86 9.91 -3.50 -0.13
CA LEU A 86 8.87 -2.63 0.40
C LEU A 86 7.88 -3.41 1.28
N ALA A 87 7.46 -4.60 0.85
CA ALA A 87 6.55 -5.44 1.65
C ALA A 87 7.17 -5.86 2.99
N LEU A 88 8.45 -6.24 3.00
CA LEU A 88 9.17 -6.59 4.24
C LEU A 88 9.34 -5.39 5.18
N HIS A 89 9.55 -4.18 4.66
CA HIS A 89 9.53 -2.98 5.50
C HIS A 89 8.16 -2.75 6.14
N VAL A 90 7.06 -2.95 5.41
CA VAL A 90 5.70 -2.86 6.01
C VAL A 90 5.53 -3.90 7.11
N VAL A 91 5.97 -5.13 6.90
CA VAL A 91 5.96 -6.20 7.92
C VAL A 91 6.74 -5.76 9.16
N ALA A 92 7.97 -5.26 8.99
CA ALA A 92 8.79 -4.79 10.10
C ALA A 92 8.13 -3.63 10.86
N GLU A 93 7.48 -2.69 10.18
CA GLU A 93 6.76 -1.57 10.83
C GLU A 93 5.53 -2.03 11.62
N ILE A 94 4.86 -3.10 11.19
CA ILE A 94 3.76 -3.74 11.93
C ILE A 94 4.29 -4.43 13.18
N GLN A 95 5.32 -5.26 13.07
CA GLN A 95 5.92 -5.98 14.19
C GLN A 95 6.50 -5.03 15.24
N LYS A 96 7.11 -3.91 14.85
CA LYS A 96 7.58 -2.86 15.78
C LYS A 96 6.47 -2.28 16.66
N LYS A 97 5.21 -2.32 16.19
CA LYS A 97 4.03 -1.89 16.96
C LYS A 97 3.36 -3.04 17.71
N GLY A 98 3.99 -4.22 17.77
CA GLY A 98 3.46 -5.43 18.41
C GLY A 98 2.39 -6.14 17.58
N GLY A 99 2.25 -5.83 16.30
CA GLY A 99 1.31 -6.49 15.41
C GLY A 99 1.85 -7.80 14.84
N VAL A 100 0.94 -8.68 14.43
CA VAL A 100 1.22 -10.01 13.87
C VAL A 100 1.22 -9.96 12.35
N ALA A 101 2.27 -10.50 11.74
CA ALA A 101 2.43 -10.56 10.29
C ALA A 101 2.48 -12.00 9.77
N ALA A 102 1.87 -12.23 8.62
CA ALA A 102 1.96 -13.49 7.90
C ALA A 102 2.48 -13.25 6.47
N TYR A 103 3.27 -14.18 5.97
CA TYR A 103 3.84 -14.14 4.63
C TYR A 103 3.51 -15.45 3.90
N VAL A 104 2.76 -15.34 2.82
CA VAL A 104 2.41 -16.43 1.92
C VAL A 104 3.37 -16.36 0.74
N ASP A 105 4.43 -17.16 0.81
CA ASP A 105 5.54 -17.21 -0.15
C ASP A 105 5.25 -18.26 -1.24
N ALA A 106 4.50 -17.87 -2.25
CA ALA A 106 4.18 -18.74 -3.39
C ALA A 106 5.34 -18.86 -4.40
N GLU A 107 6.35 -18.00 -4.32
CA GLU A 107 7.56 -18.08 -5.14
C GLU A 107 8.65 -18.96 -4.48
N HIS A 108 8.50 -19.31 -3.20
CA HIS A 108 9.50 -20.03 -2.40
C HIS A 108 10.88 -19.34 -2.38
N ALA A 109 10.88 -18.01 -2.38
CA ALA A 109 12.07 -17.19 -2.61
C ALA A 109 12.40 -16.23 -1.45
N LEU A 110 11.66 -16.29 -0.32
CA LEU A 110 11.91 -15.43 0.82
C LEU A 110 13.25 -15.80 1.48
N ASP A 111 14.17 -14.83 1.53
CA ASP A 111 15.43 -14.94 2.26
C ASP A 111 15.25 -14.41 3.70
N PRO A 112 15.32 -15.31 4.72
CA PRO A 112 15.20 -14.91 6.12
C PRO A 112 16.34 -13.99 6.57
N GLY A 113 17.53 -14.16 6.02
CA GLY A 113 18.68 -13.30 6.33
C GLY A 113 18.48 -11.88 5.84
N TYR A 114 17.89 -11.71 4.66
CA TYR A 114 17.52 -10.41 4.13
C TYR A 114 16.37 -9.79 4.93
N ALA A 115 15.31 -10.54 5.23
CA ALA A 115 14.18 -10.08 6.04
C ALA A 115 14.65 -9.54 7.40
N LYS A 116 15.55 -10.28 8.09
CA LYS A 116 16.14 -9.86 9.36
C LYS A 116 16.91 -8.54 9.25
N LYS A 117 17.68 -8.35 8.17
CA LYS A 117 18.42 -7.09 7.93
C LYS A 117 17.50 -5.91 7.72
N LEU A 118 16.28 -6.11 7.19
CA LEU A 118 15.26 -5.07 7.04
C LEU A 118 14.49 -4.78 8.33
N GLY A 119 14.79 -5.50 9.42
CA GLY A 119 14.19 -5.32 10.73
C GLY A 119 12.97 -6.19 10.99
N VAL A 120 12.73 -7.21 10.15
CA VAL A 120 11.67 -8.20 10.40
C VAL A 120 12.14 -9.14 11.53
N ASP A 121 11.27 -9.33 12.51
CA ASP A 121 11.40 -10.39 13.50
C ASP A 121 10.98 -11.71 12.83
N ILE A 122 11.98 -12.51 12.45
CA ILE A 122 11.76 -13.76 11.72
C ILE A 122 11.21 -14.88 12.62
N ASP A 123 11.41 -14.79 13.93
CA ASP A 123 10.92 -15.78 14.89
C ASP A 123 9.40 -15.61 15.13
N GLU A 124 8.88 -14.38 14.94
CA GLU A 124 7.46 -14.05 15.07
C GLU A 124 6.73 -13.92 13.70
N LEU A 125 7.45 -14.12 12.58
CA LEU A 125 6.83 -14.06 11.26
C LEU A 125 6.18 -15.41 10.91
N LEU A 126 4.85 -15.41 10.72
CA LEU A 126 4.16 -16.59 10.21
C LEU A 126 4.45 -16.74 8.71
N ILE A 127 5.01 -17.88 8.31
CA ILE A 127 5.30 -18.18 6.91
C ILE A 127 4.49 -19.37 6.42
N SER A 128 4.00 -19.30 5.20
CA SER A 128 3.35 -20.40 4.48
C SER A 128 3.89 -20.48 3.05
N GLN A 129 4.20 -21.68 2.59
CA GLN A 129 4.70 -21.95 1.23
C GLN A 129 3.74 -22.93 0.54
N PRO A 130 2.64 -22.44 -0.02
CA PRO A 130 1.58 -23.26 -0.64
C PRO A 130 2.02 -23.78 -2.01
N ASP A 131 1.56 -24.99 -2.37
CA ASP A 131 1.82 -25.59 -3.67
C ASP A 131 0.88 -25.09 -4.76
N THR A 132 -0.32 -24.61 -4.40
CA THR A 132 -1.36 -24.17 -5.35
C THR A 132 -1.91 -22.78 -5.00
N GLY A 133 -2.44 -22.08 -6.00
CA GLY A 133 -3.09 -20.79 -5.80
C GLY A 133 -4.32 -20.86 -4.92
N GLU A 134 -5.11 -21.97 -5.02
CA GLU A 134 -6.25 -22.22 -4.13
C GLU A 134 -5.82 -22.34 -2.68
N GLN A 135 -4.76 -23.11 -2.40
CA GLN A 135 -4.23 -23.29 -1.05
C GLN A 135 -3.72 -21.95 -0.48
N ALA A 136 -2.98 -21.19 -1.27
CA ALA A 136 -2.48 -19.87 -0.87
C ALA A 136 -3.62 -18.93 -0.44
N LEU A 137 -4.69 -18.88 -1.24
CA LEU A 137 -5.81 -17.97 -1.00
C LEU A 137 -6.74 -18.47 0.12
N GLU A 138 -6.87 -19.78 0.34
CA GLU A 138 -7.60 -20.34 1.47
C GLU A 138 -6.87 -20.11 2.80
N ILE A 139 -5.54 -20.26 2.82
CA ILE A 139 -4.71 -19.93 3.98
C ILE A 139 -4.86 -18.44 4.29
N THR A 140 -4.75 -17.58 3.28
CA THR A 140 -4.96 -16.14 3.43
C THR A 140 -6.35 -15.82 4.01
N ASP A 141 -7.42 -16.42 3.48
CA ASP A 141 -8.80 -16.22 3.97
C ASP A 141 -8.95 -16.67 5.43
N THR A 142 -8.34 -17.80 5.79
CA THR A 142 -8.38 -18.34 7.15
C THR A 142 -7.68 -17.43 8.14
N LEU A 143 -6.47 -16.94 7.81
CA LEU A 143 -5.72 -16.00 8.62
C LEU A 143 -6.48 -14.68 8.80
N VAL A 144 -7.01 -14.11 7.73
CA VAL A 144 -7.80 -12.88 7.78
C VAL A 144 -9.05 -13.05 8.65
N ARG A 145 -9.79 -14.16 8.50
CA ARG A 145 -11.01 -14.41 9.29
C ARG A 145 -10.76 -14.65 10.76
N SER A 146 -9.57 -15.11 11.13
CA SER A 146 -9.19 -15.27 12.53
C SER A 146 -9.19 -13.95 13.30
N GLY A 147 -8.95 -12.81 12.60
CA GLY A 147 -8.76 -11.50 13.22
C GLY A 147 -7.48 -11.38 14.05
N GLY A 148 -6.62 -12.40 14.04
CA GLY A 148 -5.38 -12.44 14.81
C GLY A 148 -4.15 -11.94 14.04
N VAL A 149 -4.28 -11.52 12.78
CA VAL A 149 -3.19 -11.02 11.96
C VAL A 149 -3.47 -9.61 11.46
N ASP A 150 -2.46 -8.73 11.55
CA ASP A 150 -2.54 -7.34 11.10
C ASP A 150 -2.23 -7.20 9.62
N ILE A 151 -1.37 -8.04 9.08
CA ILE A 151 -1.04 -8.10 7.67
C ILE A 151 -0.84 -9.54 7.18
N VAL A 152 -1.32 -9.79 5.96
CA VAL A 152 -0.93 -10.96 5.16
C VAL A 152 -0.31 -10.46 3.87
N VAL A 153 0.95 -10.78 3.63
CA VAL A 153 1.63 -10.56 2.35
C VAL A 153 1.47 -11.81 1.49
N VAL A 154 1.11 -11.65 0.22
CA VAL A 154 1.04 -12.73 -0.78
C VAL A 154 2.06 -12.43 -1.87
N ASP A 155 3.14 -13.19 -1.92
CA ASP A 155 4.25 -13.02 -2.86
C ASP A 155 4.43 -14.27 -3.72
N SER A 156 4.12 -14.25 -4.97
CA SER A 156 3.45 -13.22 -5.74
C SER A 156 2.19 -13.77 -6.42
N VAL A 157 1.31 -12.85 -6.87
CA VAL A 157 0.12 -13.26 -7.65
C VAL A 157 0.50 -14.07 -8.89
N ALA A 158 1.66 -13.78 -9.50
CA ALA A 158 2.14 -14.48 -10.67
C ALA A 158 2.39 -15.99 -10.41
N ALA A 159 2.75 -16.35 -9.18
CA ALA A 159 3.04 -17.72 -8.77
C ALA A 159 1.79 -18.49 -8.26
N LEU A 160 0.62 -17.83 -8.16
CA LEU A 160 -0.62 -18.48 -7.77
C LEU A 160 -1.17 -19.34 -8.90
N THR A 161 -0.55 -20.50 -9.12
CA THR A 161 -0.94 -21.44 -10.16
C THR A 161 -2.18 -22.22 -9.72
N PRO A 162 -3.27 -22.21 -10.50
CA PRO A 162 -4.44 -23.03 -10.21
C PRO A 162 -4.12 -24.52 -10.20
N ARG A 163 -4.75 -25.29 -9.28
CA ARG A 163 -4.53 -26.75 -9.16
C ARG A 163 -4.76 -27.46 -10.48
N ALA A 164 -5.81 -27.09 -11.23
CA ALA A 164 -6.13 -27.69 -12.50
C ALA A 164 -5.02 -27.48 -13.56
N GLU A 165 -4.23 -26.43 -13.44
CA GLU A 165 -3.08 -26.16 -14.32
C GLU A 165 -1.88 -27.05 -13.93
N LEU A 166 -1.72 -27.35 -12.63
CA LEU A 166 -0.65 -28.24 -12.14
C LEU A 166 -0.93 -29.71 -12.40
N GLU A 167 -2.23 -30.10 -12.39
CA GLU A 167 -2.68 -31.48 -12.65
C GLU A 167 -2.82 -31.80 -14.16
N GLY A 168 -2.82 -30.75 -15.01
CA GLY A 168 -2.88 -30.87 -16.48
C GLY A 168 -1.60 -31.38 -17.10
N GLU A 169 -1.66 -31.77 -18.38
CA GLU A 169 -0.47 -32.17 -19.13
C GLU A 169 0.35 -30.95 -19.58
N MET A 170 1.66 -31.12 -19.77
CA MET A 170 2.54 -30.09 -20.31
C MET A 170 2.08 -29.65 -21.71
N GLY A 171 1.69 -28.39 -21.82
CA GLY A 171 1.16 -27.83 -23.09
C GLY A 171 -0.33 -27.57 -23.10
N ASP A 172 -1.07 -28.01 -22.09
CA ASP A 172 -2.49 -27.68 -21.94
C ASP A 172 -2.69 -26.16 -21.81
N GLN A 173 -3.58 -25.64 -22.64
CA GLN A 173 -3.95 -24.23 -22.58
C GLN A 173 -5.25 -24.08 -21.79
N LEU A 174 -5.14 -23.60 -20.54
CA LEU A 174 -6.28 -23.36 -19.66
C LEU A 174 -6.46 -21.84 -19.40
N PRO A 175 -6.90 -21.07 -20.43
CA PRO A 175 -6.92 -19.62 -20.36
C PRO A 175 -7.87 -19.11 -19.28
N GLY A 176 -7.39 -18.13 -18.49
CA GLY A 176 -8.20 -17.37 -17.54
C GLY A 176 -8.49 -18.08 -16.21
N LEU A 177 -7.94 -19.27 -15.93
CA LEU A 177 -8.15 -19.95 -14.64
C LEU A 177 -7.64 -19.11 -13.48
N GLN A 178 -6.44 -18.57 -13.56
CA GLN A 178 -5.88 -17.70 -12.52
C GLN A 178 -6.75 -16.45 -12.28
N ALA A 179 -7.26 -15.83 -13.35
CA ALA A 179 -8.13 -14.66 -13.24
C ALA A 179 -9.48 -15.00 -12.57
N ARG A 180 -10.04 -16.19 -12.82
CA ARG A 180 -11.25 -16.70 -12.16
C ARG A 180 -11.00 -16.96 -10.69
N LEU A 181 -9.89 -17.63 -10.36
CA LEU A 181 -9.45 -17.91 -9.00
C LEU A 181 -9.31 -16.61 -8.20
N MET A 182 -8.59 -15.63 -8.72
CA MET A 182 -8.41 -14.32 -8.10
C MET A 182 -9.75 -13.59 -7.90
N SER A 183 -10.62 -13.61 -8.90
CA SER A 183 -11.95 -12.98 -8.80
C SER A 183 -12.84 -13.62 -7.73
N GLN A 184 -12.78 -14.93 -7.57
CA GLN A 184 -13.51 -15.66 -6.55
C GLN A 184 -12.95 -15.37 -5.15
N ALA A 185 -11.63 -15.44 -5.00
CA ALA A 185 -10.96 -15.20 -3.72
C ALA A 185 -11.19 -13.77 -3.21
N LEU A 186 -11.00 -12.76 -4.06
CA LEU A 186 -11.17 -11.37 -3.67
C LEU A 186 -12.63 -11.04 -3.27
N ARG A 187 -13.62 -11.67 -3.87
CA ARG A 187 -15.03 -11.55 -3.43
C ARG A 187 -15.23 -12.05 -2.01
N LYS A 188 -14.61 -13.18 -1.64
CA LYS A 188 -14.67 -13.72 -0.27
C LYS A 188 -13.89 -12.85 0.71
N LEU A 189 -12.64 -12.55 0.37
CA LEU A 189 -11.68 -11.84 1.23
C LEU A 189 -12.14 -10.42 1.59
N THR A 190 -12.75 -9.68 0.67
CA THR A 190 -13.06 -8.26 0.88
C THR A 190 -13.94 -8.01 2.11
N GLY A 191 -14.95 -8.87 2.32
CA GLY A 191 -15.83 -8.77 3.49
C GLY A 191 -15.12 -9.11 4.80
N SER A 192 -14.25 -10.10 4.79
CA SER A 192 -13.48 -10.54 5.96
C SER A 192 -12.39 -9.52 6.32
N ILE A 193 -11.65 -9.02 5.33
CA ILE A 193 -10.59 -8.01 5.48
C ILE A 193 -11.10 -6.75 6.17
N SER A 194 -12.27 -6.23 5.75
CA SER A 194 -12.86 -5.03 6.34
C SER A 194 -13.29 -5.23 7.79
N LYS A 195 -13.67 -6.46 8.18
CA LYS A 195 -14.11 -6.79 9.55
C LYS A 195 -12.94 -7.06 10.50
N SER A 196 -11.90 -7.75 9.99
CA SER A 196 -10.72 -8.11 10.78
C SER A 196 -9.70 -6.97 10.91
N ASN A 197 -9.86 -5.88 10.15
CA ASN A 197 -8.91 -4.77 10.08
C ASN A 197 -7.52 -5.18 9.58
N THR A 198 -7.42 -6.34 8.92
CA THR A 198 -6.17 -6.89 8.36
C THR A 198 -5.82 -6.21 7.04
N ILE A 199 -4.56 -5.91 6.80
CA ILE A 199 -4.06 -5.51 5.47
C ILE A 199 -3.77 -6.79 4.69
N VAL A 200 -4.28 -6.91 3.45
CA VAL A 200 -3.79 -7.94 2.52
C VAL A 200 -3.02 -7.28 1.40
N LEU A 201 -1.71 -7.51 1.41
CA LEU A 201 -0.75 -6.94 0.46
C LEU A 201 -0.39 -7.97 -0.60
N PHE A 202 -0.85 -7.76 -1.83
CA PHE A 202 -0.47 -8.58 -2.97
C PHE A 202 0.73 -7.98 -3.69
N ILE A 203 1.77 -8.77 -3.85
CA ILE A 203 2.88 -8.46 -4.75
C ILE A 203 2.54 -9.02 -6.12
N ASN A 204 2.72 -8.20 -7.18
CA ASN A 204 2.36 -8.60 -8.53
C ASN A 204 3.46 -8.25 -9.53
N GLN A 205 3.48 -8.97 -10.64
CA GLN A 205 4.42 -8.78 -11.74
C GLN A 205 3.73 -8.12 -12.93
N ILE A 206 4.51 -7.38 -13.72
CA ILE A 206 4.06 -6.80 -14.98
C ILE A 206 4.21 -7.85 -16.09
N ARG A 207 3.22 -7.88 -16.98
CA ARG A 207 3.23 -8.62 -18.24
C ARG A 207 2.89 -7.67 -19.37
N MET A 208 3.35 -7.99 -20.55
CA MET A 208 3.06 -7.21 -21.77
C MET A 208 1.91 -7.86 -22.52
N LYS A 209 0.86 -7.09 -22.82
CA LYS A 209 -0.22 -7.51 -23.70
C LYS A 209 0.30 -7.63 -25.14
N ILE A 210 0.09 -8.77 -25.76
CA ILE A 210 0.46 -8.99 -27.17
C ILE A 210 -0.54 -8.25 -28.07
N GLY A 211 -0.04 -7.58 -29.12
CA GLY A 211 -0.87 -6.94 -30.15
C GLY A 211 -1.39 -5.54 -29.81
N VAL A 212 -0.98 -4.94 -28.69
CA VAL A 212 -1.31 -3.54 -28.37
C VAL A 212 -0.36 -2.61 -29.14
N MET A 213 -0.86 -1.99 -30.21
CA MET A 213 -0.09 -1.04 -31.04
C MET A 213 -0.17 0.40 -30.50
N PHE A 214 -1.21 0.75 -29.74
CA PHE A 214 -1.43 2.08 -29.18
C PHE A 214 -1.82 1.96 -27.69
N GLY A 215 -1.40 2.94 -26.88
CA GLY A 215 -1.65 2.94 -25.43
C GLY A 215 -0.62 2.13 -24.64
N ASN A 216 -0.93 1.86 -23.35
CA ASN A 216 -0.01 1.15 -22.46
C ASN A 216 -0.19 -0.38 -22.58
N PRO A 217 0.82 -1.12 -23.09
CA PRO A 217 0.74 -2.57 -23.21
C PRO A 217 0.92 -3.30 -21.86
N GLU A 218 1.34 -2.61 -20.82
CA GLU A 218 1.61 -3.23 -19.52
C GLU A 218 0.31 -3.63 -18.79
N THR A 219 0.31 -4.82 -18.23
CA THR A 219 -0.77 -5.34 -17.38
C THR A 219 -0.19 -6.15 -16.25
N THR A 220 -0.94 -6.33 -15.17
CA THR A 220 -0.57 -7.20 -14.06
C THR A 220 -1.15 -8.60 -14.25
N THR A 221 -0.55 -9.63 -13.61
CA THR A 221 -1.04 -11.01 -13.64
C THR A 221 -2.31 -11.16 -12.79
N GLY A 222 -3.04 -12.27 -12.94
CA GLY A 222 -4.26 -12.55 -12.18
C GLY A 222 -5.51 -11.84 -12.67
N GLY A 223 -5.49 -11.25 -13.87
CA GLY A 223 -6.63 -10.57 -14.49
C GLY A 223 -6.92 -9.19 -13.88
N ASN A 224 -8.16 -8.72 -14.05
CA ASN A 224 -8.54 -7.36 -13.63
C ASN A 224 -9.10 -7.28 -12.21
N ALA A 225 -9.30 -8.40 -11.50
CA ALA A 225 -9.96 -8.40 -10.20
C ALA A 225 -9.23 -7.53 -9.17
N LEU A 226 -7.90 -7.65 -9.04
CA LEU A 226 -7.11 -6.83 -8.13
C LEU A 226 -7.21 -5.32 -8.45
N LYS A 227 -7.27 -4.94 -9.71
CA LYS A 227 -7.43 -3.54 -10.12
C LYS A 227 -8.69 -2.92 -9.53
N PHE A 228 -9.79 -3.69 -9.43
CA PHE A 228 -11.05 -3.23 -8.86
C PHE A 228 -11.08 -3.31 -7.33
N TYR A 229 -10.65 -4.44 -6.76
CA TYR A 229 -10.74 -4.69 -5.32
C TYR A 229 -9.70 -3.94 -4.50
N ALA A 230 -8.48 -3.74 -5.01
CA ALA A 230 -7.46 -2.96 -4.30
C ALA A 230 -7.93 -1.53 -3.99
N SER A 231 -7.71 -1.11 -2.76
CA SER A 231 -7.93 0.27 -2.32
C SER A 231 -6.73 1.17 -2.62
N VAL A 232 -5.54 0.59 -2.62
CA VAL A 232 -4.28 1.24 -2.97
C VAL A 232 -3.55 0.37 -3.98
N ARG A 233 -3.00 0.98 -5.04
CA ARG A 233 -2.13 0.32 -6.01
C ARG A 233 -0.86 1.15 -6.18
N LEU A 234 0.29 0.50 -6.03
CA LEU A 234 1.62 1.10 -6.09
C LEU A 234 2.40 0.51 -7.25
N ASP A 235 2.78 1.36 -8.21
CA ASP A 235 3.71 1.02 -9.28
C ASP A 235 5.12 1.36 -8.80
N ILE A 236 5.97 0.36 -8.63
CA ILE A 236 7.35 0.51 -8.14
C ILE A 236 8.35 0.20 -9.25
N ARG A 237 9.28 1.14 -9.50
CA ARG A 237 10.25 1.05 -10.58
C ARG A 237 11.63 1.48 -10.15
N ARG A 238 12.63 0.72 -10.56
CA ARG A 238 14.02 1.16 -10.52
C ARG A 238 14.24 2.22 -11.57
N ILE A 239 14.80 3.37 -11.19
CA ILE A 239 15.09 4.51 -12.09
C ILE A 239 16.57 4.79 -12.25
N GLY A 240 17.42 4.27 -11.36
CA GLY A 240 18.86 4.45 -11.42
C GLY A 240 19.60 3.45 -10.54
N ALA A 241 20.91 3.38 -10.72
CA ALA A 241 21.82 2.65 -9.85
C ALA A 241 22.56 3.62 -8.94
N ILE A 242 22.69 3.30 -7.68
CA ILE A 242 23.51 4.01 -6.72
C ILE A 242 24.88 3.33 -6.70
N LYS A 243 25.92 4.11 -6.95
CA LYS A 243 27.28 3.60 -6.97
C LYS A 243 28.09 4.22 -5.82
N ASP A 244 28.90 3.40 -5.20
CA ASP A 244 30.03 3.82 -4.37
C ASP A 244 31.30 3.47 -5.14
N ARG A 245 31.99 4.48 -5.67
CA ARG A 245 33.10 4.34 -6.63
C ARG A 245 32.65 3.53 -7.86
N ASP A 246 33.18 2.32 -8.05
CA ASP A 246 32.86 1.44 -9.17
C ASP A 246 31.81 0.36 -8.86
N GLU A 247 31.42 0.21 -7.58
CA GLU A 247 30.46 -0.79 -7.15
C GLU A 247 29.03 -0.25 -7.08
N VAL A 248 28.06 -1.04 -7.55
CA VAL A 248 26.65 -0.74 -7.41
C VAL A 248 26.19 -1.19 -6.03
N VAL A 249 25.91 -0.23 -5.14
CA VAL A 249 25.54 -0.47 -3.74
C VAL A 249 24.04 -0.35 -3.47
N GLY A 250 23.27 0.08 -4.47
CA GLY A 250 21.84 0.24 -4.31
C GLY A 250 21.14 0.71 -5.59
N ASN A 251 19.85 0.93 -5.47
CA ASN A 251 19.00 1.42 -6.55
C ASN A 251 18.23 2.65 -6.10
N GLN A 252 18.17 3.65 -6.96
CA GLN A 252 17.17 4.70 -6.85
C GLN A 252 15.84 4.15 -7.38
N THR A 253 14.82 4.22 -6.57
CA THR A 253 13.51 3.61 -6.82
C THR A 253 12.43 4.68 -6.81
N ARG A 254 11.51 4.58 -7.76
CA ARG A 254 10.32 5.43 -7.87
C ARG A 254 9.09 4.62 -7.56
N VAL A 255 8.21 5.15 -6.73
CA VAL A 255 6.89 4.59 -6.45
C VAL A 255 5.81 5.59 -6.84
N LYS A 256 4.91 5.18 -7.73
CA LYS A 256 3.73 5.96 -8.14
C LYS A 256 2.47 5.36 -7.50
N VAL A 257 1.71 6.18 -6.81
CA VAL A 257 0.39 5.81 -6.25
C VAL A 257 -0.64 5.92 -7.38
N VAL A 258 -0.87 4.82 -8.11
CA VAL A 258 -1.74 4.83 -9.30
C VAL A 258 -3.23 4.73 -8.96
N LYS A 259 -3.56 4.20 -7.78
CA LYS A 259 -4.90 4.15 -7.24
C LYS A 259 -4.86 4.36 -5.74
N ASN A 260 -5.77 5.19 -5.23
CA ASN A 260 -5.93 5.42 -3.80
C ASN A 260 -7.41 5.77 -3.51
N LYS A 261 -8.07 4.96 -2.67
CA LYS A 261 -9.46 5.19 -2.25
C LYS A 261 -9.58 5.95 -0.93
N VAL A 262 -8.45 6.25 -0.27
CA VAL A 262 -8.41 6.90 1.06
C VAL A 262 -7.84 8.32 1.01
N ALA A 263 -7.18 8.69 -0.10
CA ALA A 263 -6.67 10.04 -0.36
C ALA A 263 -6.53 10.26 -1.87
N PRO A 264 -6.25 11.50 -2.36
CA PRO A 264 -6.00 11.75 -3.77
C PRO A 264 -4.85 10.89 -4.33
N PRO A 265 -5.06 10.17 -5.45
CA PRO A 265 -4.03 9.35 -6.10
C PRO A 265 -3.06 10.19 -6.94
N PHE A 266 -2.20 9.51 -7.72
CA PHE A 266 -1.25 10.05 -8.70
C PHE A 266 -0.11 10.87 -8.08
N ARG A 267 0.23 10.58 -6.83
CA ARG A 267 1.45 11.07 -6.22
C ARG A 267 2.60 10.12 -6.51
N GLN A 268 3.80 10.68 -6.58
CA GLN A 268 5.01 9.96 -6.88
C GLN A 268 6.10 10.34 -5.89
N VAL A 269 6.84 9.33 -5.45
CA VAL A 269 7.99 9.49 -4.56
C VAL A 269 9.18 8.73 -5.09
N GLU A 270 10.36 9.20 -4.74
CA GLU A 270 11.63 8.57 -5.05
C GLU A 270 12.43 8.41 -3.77
N PHE A 271 13.02 7.25 -3.61
CA PHE A 271 13.91 6.92 -2.49
C PHE A 271 14.95 5.89 -2.90
N ASP A 272 16.00 5.79 -2.09
CA ASP A 272 17.09 4.86 -2.29
C ASP A 272 16.78 3.54 -1.60
N ILE A 273 16.98 2.42 -2.31
CA ILE A 273 17.05 1.07 -1.73
C ILE A 273 18.51 0.63 -1.76
N MET A 274 19.11 0.50 -0.58
CA MET A 274 20.49 0.04 -0.41
C MET A 274 20.53 -1.48 -0.30
N TYR A 275 21.44 -2.12 -1.01
CA TYR A 275 21.56 -3.57 -0.98
C TYR A 275 21.92 -4.07 0.42
N GLY A 276 21.17 -5.04 0.92
CA GLY A 276 21.33 -5.59 2.27
C GLY A 276 20.81 -4.70 3.41
N HIS A 277 20.36 -3.47 3.15
CA HIS A 277 19.87 -2.52 4.16
C HIS A 277 18.46 -2.01 3.91
N GLY A 278 17.94 -2.17 2.67
CA GLY A 278 16.60 -1.72 2.30
C GLY A 278 16.50 -0.21 2.07
N ILE A 279 15.35 0.36 2.40
CA ILE A 279 15.04 1.79 2.17
C ILE A 279 15.93 2.67 3.05
N SER A 280 16.65 3.62 2.41
CA SER A 280 17.53 4.56 3.10
C SER A 280 16.73 5.66 3.80
N LYS A 281 16.38 5.43 5.06
CA LYS A 281 15.61 6.40 5.86
C LYS A 281 16.35 7.73 6.02
N SER A 282 17.67 7.68 6.29
CA SER A 282 18.52 8.88 6.39
C SER A 282 18.56 9.69 5.09
N GLY A 283 18.58 9.00 3.94
CA GLY A 283 18.51 9.64 2.63
C GLY A 283 17.18 10.35 2.39
N GLU A 284 16.05 9.71 2.71
CA GLU A 284 14.74 10.33 2.60
C GLU A 284 14.58 11.56 3.51
N LEU A 285 15.07 11.50 4.75
CA LEU A 285 15.01 12.63 5.68
C LEU A 285 15.76 13.85 5.13
N LEU A 286 16.93 13.66 4.50
CA LEU A 286 17.68 14.75 3.88
C LEU A 286 16.94 15.32 2.67
N ASP A 287 16.45 14.44 1.78
CA ASP A 287 15.83 14.88 0.52
C ASP A 287 14.47 15.55 0.78
N LEU A 288 13.64 14.98 1.64
CA LEU A 288 12.35 15.57 2.03
C LEU A 288 12.53 16.80 2.91
N GLY A 289 13.49 16.78 3.84
CA GLY A 289 13.83 17.92 4.68
C GLY A 289 14.30 19.12 3.86
N ALA A 290 15.13 18.88 2.85
CA ALA A 290 15.57 19.92 1.93
C ALA A 290 14.41 20.47 1.08
N LYS A 291 13.52 19.61 0.57
CA LYS A 291 12.32 20.01 -0.17
C LYS A 291 11.34 20.82 0.68
N ALA A 292 11.25 20.51 1.96
CA ALA A 292 10.40 21.21 2.91
C ALA A 292 11.04 22.50 3.49
N GLY A 293 12.29 22.79 3.17
CA GLY A 293 13.03 23.90 3.77
C GLY A 293 13.37 23.72 5.25
N ILE A 294 13.24 22.49 5.77
CA ILE A 294 13.58 22.09 7.14
C ILE A 294 15.09 21.86 7.26
N VAL A 295 15.67 21.17 6.28
CA VAL A 295 17.10 20.98 6.14
C VAL A 295 17.60 22.02 5.13
N GLU A 296 18.50 22.88 5.57
CA GLU A 296 19.11 23.88 4.72
C GLU A 296 20.21 23.24 3.86
N LYS A 297 20.19 23.54 2.55
CA LYS A 297 21.24 23.13 1.62
C LYS A 297 21.93 24.35 1.05
N SER A 298 23.17 24.57 1.44
CA SER A 298 24.02 25.65 0.93
C SER A 298 25.22 25.06 0.19
N GLY A 299 25.20 25.13 -1.13
CA GLY A 299 26.17 24.44 -1.97
C GLY A 299 26.18 22.94 -1.70
N SER A 300 27.30 22.37 -1.24
CA SER A 300 27.46 20.98 -0.85
C SER A 300 27.14 20.70 0.63
N TRP A 301 26.85 21.71 1.44
CA TRP A 301 26.62 21.56 2.87
C TRP A 301 25.14 21.40 3.20
N PHE A 302 24.87 20.48 4.11
CA PHE A 302 23.56 20.28 4.74
C PHE A 302 23.61 20.75 6.18
N SER A 303 22.59 21.50 6.62
CA SER A 303 22.46 22.04 7.99
C SER A 303 21.03 21.88 8.50
N TYR A 304 20.87 21.75 9.79
CA TYR A 304 19.57 21.71 10.47
C TYR A 304 19.71 22.51 11.78
N ASP A 305 18.80 23.46 12.00
CA ASP A 305 18.78 24.34 13.20
C ASP A 305 20.15 24.96 13.51
N GLY A 306 20.81 25.50 12.47
CA GLY A 306 22.16 26.10 12.57
C GLY A 306 23.30 25.10 12.73
N GLN A 307 23.04 23.82 12.90
CA GLN A 307 24.06 22.79 13.04
C GLN A 307 24.38 22.13 11.68
N ARG A 308 25.67 22.01 11.36
CA ARG A 308 26.12 21.33 10.14
C ARG A 308 25.96 19.81 10.29
N LEU A 309 25.23 19.18 9.35
CA LEU A 309 25.07 17.74 9.28
C LEU A 309 26.21 17.08 8.50
N GLY A 310 26.73 17.73 7.46
CA GLY A 310 27.84 17.19 6.67
C GLY A 310 28.01 17.88 5.33
N GLN A 311 29.20 17.69 4.73
CA GLN A 311 29.49 18.12 3.37
C GLN A 311 29.19 16.93 2.41
N GLY A 312 28.24 17.13 1.49
CA GLY A 312 27.74 16.09 0.61
C GLY A 312 26.66 15.22 1.27
N ARG A 313 25.88 14.57 0.41
CA ARG A 313 24.71 13.77 0.83
C ARG A 313 25.11 12.57 1.70
N GLU A 314 26.19 11.87 1.34
CA GLU A 314 26.63 10.69 2.08
C GLU A 314 27.14 11.01 3.49
N SER A 315 27.93 12.07 3.66
CA SER A 315 28.37 12.50 4.99
C SER A 315 27.19 12.92 5.88
N ALA A 316 26.21 13.62 5.31
CA ALA A 316 25.01 14.02 6.05
C ALA A 316 24.13 12.80 6.42
N LYS A 317 24.02 11.78 5.56
CA LYS A 317 23.34 10.50 5.88
C LYS A 317 24.02 9.81 7.05
N GLN A 318 25.33 9.64 7.00
CA GLN A 318 26.12 9.02 8.09
C GLN A 318 25.93 9.77 9.42
N TYR A 319 25.89 11.10 9.35
CA TYR A 319 25.62 11.92 10.54
C TYR A 319 24.24 11.61 11.14
N LEU A 320 23.18 11.53 10.33
CA LEU A 320 21.83 11.22 10.79
C LEU A 320 21.69 9.77 11.30
N GLU A 321 22.46 8.84 10.76
CA GLU A 321 22.51 7.45 11.24
C GLU A 321 23.18 7.35 12.63
N ALA A 322 24.18 8.20 12.88
CA ALA A 322 24.85 8.27 14.18
C ALA A 322 24.08 9.10 15.22
N ASN A 323 23.28 10.09 14.78
CA ASN A 323 22.55 11.04 15.65
C ASN A 323 21.04 10.86 15.47
N LYS A 324 20.50 9.80 16.09
CA LYS A 324 19.08 9.41 15.93
C LYS A 324 18.08 10.43 16.48
N ASP A 325 18.47 11.22 17.48
CA ASP A 325 17.70 12.32 18.04
C ASP A 325 17.48 13.44 17.03
N VAL A 326 18.53 13.83 16.30
CA VAL A 326 18.46 14.82 15.22
C VAL A 326 17.60 14.28 14.06
N ALA A 327 17.80 13.02 13.69
CA ALA A 327 16.99 12.37 12.66
C ALA A 327 15.50 12.34 13.04
N ALA A 328 15.17 12.02 14.29
CA ALA A 328 13.80 12.03 14.80
C ALA A 328 13.18 13.44 14.82
N ALA A 329 13.97 14.47 15.17
CA ALA A 329 13.51 15.85 15.14
C ALA A 329 13.19 16.31 13.72
N ILE A 330 14.05 15.99 12.76
CA ILE A 330 13.81 16.27 11.34
C ILE A 330 12.56 15.52 10.83
N GLU A 331 12.41 14.24 11.16
CA GLU A 331 11.22 13.45 10.79
C GLU A 331 9.94 14.07 11.34
N ALA A 332 9.92 14.47 12.62
CA ALA A 332 8.77 15.11 13.23
C ALA A 332 8.41 16.44 12.55
N ALA A 333 9.41 17.26 12.21
CA ALA A 333 9.23 18.51 11.48
C ALA A 333 8.68 18.27 10.06
N ILE A 334 9.18 17.24 9.35
CA ILE A 334 8.67 16.85 8.02
C ILE A 334 7.20 16.40 8.13
N ARG A 335 6.86 15.57 9.11
CA ARG A 335 5.48 15.10 9.33
C ARG A 335 4.51 16.25 9.62
N SER A 336 4.95 17.24 10.39
CA SER A 336 4.16 18.45 10.67
C SER A 336 3.89 19.29 9.40
N ASN A 337 4.79 19.24 8.42
CA ASN A 337 4.68 19.92 7.15
C ASN A 337 4.17 19.01 6.00
N ALA A 338 3.67 17.81 6.33
CA ALA A 338 3.28 16.81 5.34
C ALA A 338 2.22 17.30 4.34
N GLY A 339 1.32 18.19 4.76
CA GLY A 339 0.31 18.81 3.87
C GLY A 339 0.92 19.61 2.72
N LEU A 340 1.97 20.38 3.00
CA LEU A 340 2.69 21.17 1.99
C LEU A 340 3.51 20.28 1.06
N LEU A 341 4.19 19.28 1.63
CA LEU A 341 4.97 18.31 0.86
C LEU A 341 4.08 17.48 -0.06
N SER A 342 2.90 17.08 0.39
CA SER A 342 2.00 16.24 -0.40
C SER A 342 1.52 16.92 -1.69
N SER A 343 1.38 18.24 -1.70
CA SER A 343 1.05 18.99 -2.92
C SER A 343 2.21 19.01 -3.92
N GLY A 344 3.44 19.04 -3.45
CA GLY A 344 4.65 19.00 -4.29
C GLY A 344 5.00 17.61 -4.84
N LEU A 345 4.36 16.54 -4.33
CA LEU A 345 4.55 15.18 -4.81
C LEU A 345 3.56 14.80 -5.94
N THR A 346 2.64 15.69 -6.31
CA THR A 346 1.74 15.48 -7.43
C THR A 346 2.53 15.48 -8.73
N VAL A 347 2.34 14.47 -9.57
CA VAL A 347 2.96 14.41 -10.89
C VAL A 347 2.41 15.58 -11.70
N GLY A 348 3.26 16.55 -12.06
CA GLY A 348 2.91 17.60 -13.04
C GLY A 348 2.46 16.89 -14.31
N GLY A 349 1.32 17.35 -14.86
CA GLY A 349 0.64 16.67 -15.94
C GLY A 349 1.48 16.57 -17.21
N ASP A 350 2.15 15.44 -17.37
CA ASP A 350 2.59 14.94 -18.65
C ASP A 350 2.28 13.45 -18.68
N GLU A 351 1.31 13.13 -19.46
CA GLU A 351 0.59 11.91 -19.81
C GLU A 351 -0.71 11.68 -19.02
N PRO A 352 -1.87 11.86 -19.67
CA PRO A 352 -3.10 11.31 -19.16
C PRO A 352 -2.95 9.79 -19.11
N ALA A 353 -3.09 9.22 -17.90
CA ALA A 353 -3.32 7.79 -17.80
C ALA A 353 -4.50 7.47 -18.72
N ALA A 354 -4.24 6.70 -19.77
CA ALA A 354 -5.28 6.25 -20.67
C ALA A 354 -6.39 5.64 -19.79
N ALA A 355 -7.59 6.19 -19.91
CA ALA A 355 -8.76 5.61 -19.30
C ALA A 355 -8.81 4.15 -19.74
N GLU A 356 -8.66 3.24 -18.81
CA GLU A 356 -8.84 1.82 -19.03
C GLU A 356 -10.35 1.57 -19.06
N ASP A 357 -10.93 1.49 -20.27
CA ASP A 357 -12.24 0.90 -20.52
C ASP A 357 -12.25 -0.61 -20.32
#